data_ded7bc9e30b2270de932819da65890a8
#
_entry.id   ded7bc9e30b2270de932819da65890a8
#
_cell.length_a   1.000
_cell.length_b   1.000
_cell.length_c   1.000
_cell.angle_alpha   90.00
_cell.angle_beta   90.00
_cell.angle_gamma   90.00
#
_symmetry.space_group_name_H-M   'P 1'
#
loop_
_entity.id
_entity.type
_entity.pdbx_description
1 polymer ?
#
loop_
_entity_poly.entity_id
_entity_poly.type
_entity_poly.pdbx_seq_one_letter_code
_entity_poly.pdbx_strand_id
1 'polypeptide(L)'
;MPESTKRPLRVFLCHSSNDKPAVRELYQKLRAEAWIHPWLDEEELFPGQDWNLEIEKAVEASDAIIVCLSNNSITKEGYVQRELRIVLDYADYKPEGTLYIIPIRLEDCEPPRRLRVWQYADYFPKEGRERAFQRLLVSLRRRADSLGMQFESPEPKKVQASMPAKESKPERKPAKKEIVEKQKPMQVLSRRPVKPVELSNKIILSNGMEFMRVPAGKFLMGSKKDNKSAYSNEKPQLPVDIPYDYWMARFPVTNEQYNAYVKATGIKHPVSRWEGKRDYPVAYVKWTDAMAYCQWLNELLKGELPAGIILRLPTEAEWEKAARWLPSPSGGEAGGEGESLEYPWGNEFDIKKCNTSEGNRGDTTSVGSYSPSGDSPYGCADMAGNVWEWTHSLLEDYPYKATDGREDEQASGYRVLRGGSFNSNEWNARCACRNDSSIVNFSYGIGFRVVASPRLS
;
A
#
# COMPACT_ATOMS: atom_id res chain seq x y z
N MET A 1 14.77 30.30 1.85
CA MET A 1 13.87 30.40 0.68
C MET A 1 14.07 29.12 -0.12
N PRO A 2 13.02 28.35 -0.46
CA PRO A 2 13.22 27.22 -1.35
C PRO A 2 13.70 27.76 -2.71
N GLU A 3 14.70 27.09 -3.29
CA GLU A 3 15.19 27.41 -4.62
C GLU A 3 14.05 27.31 -5.64
N SER A 4 13.90 28.36 -6.45
CA SER A 4 12.93 28.41 -7.55
C SER A 4 13.23 27.29 -8.53
N THR A 5 12.35 26.29 -8.61
CA THR A 5 12.49 25.15 -9.54
C THR A 5 12.18 25.62 -10.97
N LYS A 6 13.24 25.72 -11.80
CA LYS A 6 13.16 26.13 -13.23
C LYS A 6 12.69 25.01 -14.17
N ARG A 7 11.96 23.98 -13.70
CA ARG A 7 11.44 22.91 -14.55
C ARG A 7 9.97 23.13 -14.93
N PRO A 8 9.49 22.57 -16.06
CA PRO A 8 8.08 22.65 -16.42
C PRO A 8 7.20 21.85 -15.42
N LEU A 9 5.93 22.25 -15.34
CA LEU A 9 4.90 21.54 -14.56
C LEU A 9 4.61 20.19 -15.21
N ARG A 10 4.83 19.09 -14.50
CA ARG A 10 4.55 17.73 -14.97
C ARG A 10 3.08 17.37 -14.76
N VAL A 11 2.41 17.00 -15.85
CA VAL A 11 0.96 16.74 -15.85
C VAL A 11 0.66 15.39 -16.44
N PHE A 12 0.14 14.46 -15.65
CA PHE A 12 -0.28 13.14 -16.11
C PHE A 12 -1.70 13.18 -16.69
N LEU A 13 -1.92 12.49 -17.82
CA LEU A 13 -3.22 12.38 -18.49
C LEU A 13 -3.79 10.96 -18.28
N CYS A 14 -4.66 10.81 -17.27
CA CYS A 14 -5.39 9.55 -17.03
C CYS A 14 -6.60 9.45 -17.97
N HIS A 15 -6.70 8.37 -18.75
CA HIS A 15 -7.73 8.24 -19.78
C HIS A 15 -8.09 6.80 -20.13
N SER A 16 -9.20 6.58 -20.80
CA SER A 16 -9.57 5.28 -21.40
C SER A 16 -8.95 5.12 -22.78
N SER A 17 -8.55 3.88 -23.12
CA SER A 17 -8.03 3.55 -24.47
C SER A 17 -8.95 3.99 -25.62
N ASN A 18 -10.27 4.07 -25.39
CA ASN A 18 -11.23 4.50 -26.39
C ASN A 18 -11.27 6.03 -26.55
N ASP A 19 -10.75 6.78 -25.58
CA ASP A 19 -10.78 8.25 -25.56
C ASP A 19 -9.52 8.88 -26.19
N LYS A 20 -8.59 8.05 -26.64
CA LYS A 20 -7.29 8.44 -27.23
C LYS A 20 -7.37 9.59 -28.23
N PRO A 21 -8.31 9.65 -29.19
CA PRO A 21 -8.34 10.76 -30.13
C PRO A 21 -8.55 12.12 -29.47
N ALA A 22 -9.48 12.22 -28.50
CA ALA A 22 -9.76 13.47 -27.78
C ALA A 22 -8.63 13.83 -26.81
N VAL A 23 -8.03 12.82 -26.16
CA VAL A 23 -6.92 13.01 -25.22
C VAL A 23 -5.65 13.42 -25.93
N ARG A 24 -5.39 12.87 -27.12
CA ARG A 24 -4.25 13.27 -27.96
C ARG A 24 -4.37 14.74 -28.43
N GLU A 25 -5.58 15.22 -28.76
CA GLU A 25 -5.80 16.64 -29.04
C GLU A 25 -5.46 17.50 -27.83
N LEU A 26 -5.92 17.10 -26.64
CA LEU A 26 -5.61 17.81 -25.39
C LEU A 26 -4.11 17.78 -25.07
N TYR A 27 -3.46 16.62 -25.21
CA TYR A 27 -2.01 16.47 -25.02
C TYR A 27 -1.21 17.44 -25.90
N GLN A 28 -1.54 17.55 -27.21
CA GLN A 28 -0.86 18.45 -28.13
C GLN A 28 -1.05 19.92 -27.73
N LYS A 29 -2.23 20.30 -27.27
CA LYS A 29 -2.49 21.66 -26.78
C LYS A 29 -1.68 21.96 -25.51
N LEU A 30 -1.61 21.01 -24.55
CA LEU A 30 -0.81 21.18 -23.34
C LEU A 30 0.68 21.24 -23.64
N ARG A 31 1.17 20.42 -24.59
CA ARG A 31 2.56 20.42 -25.03
C ARG A 31 2.99 21.71 -25.70
N ALA A 32 2.05 22.42 -26.33
CA ALA A 32 2.30 23.74 -26.91
C ALA A 32 2.55 24.83 -25.87
N GLU A 33 2.17 24.59 -24.61
CA GLU A 33 2.44 25.48 -23.47
C GLU A 33 3.83 25.18 -22.92
N ALA A 34 4.82 26.05 -23.20
CA ALA A 34 6.23 25.84 -22.86
C ALA A 34 6.50 25.56 -21.37
N TRP A 35 5.58 25.88 -20.49
CA TRP A 35 5.69 25.70 -19.04
C TRP A 35 5.03 24.40 -18.53
N ILE A 36 4.42 23.59 -19.42
CA ILE A 36 3.79 22.31 -19.10
C ILE A 36 4.55 21.17 -19.79
N HIS A 37 4.79 20.09 -19.06
CA HIS A 37 5.28 18.82 -19.59
C HIS A 37 4.19 17.76 -19.38
N PRO A 38 3.30 17.57 -20.36
CA PRO A 38 2.27 16.54 -20.26
C PRO A 38 2.86 15.17 -20.48
N TRP A 39 2.38 14.18 -19.76
CA TRP A 39 2.70 12.76 -19.91
C TRP A 39 1.48 11.99 -20.41
N LEU A 40 1.65 11.22 -21.47
CA LEU A 40 0.64 10.36 -22.08
C LEU A 40 1.28 9.01 -22.41
N ASP A 41 0.64 7.91 -22.03
CA ASP A 41 1.16 6.54 -22.16
C ASP A 41 1.68 6.20 -23.54
N GLU A 42 0.91 6.50 -24.59
CA GLU A 42 1.28 6.19 -25.97
C GLU A 42 2.42 7.05 -26.56
N GLU A 43 2.78 8.15 -25.92
CA GLU A 43 3.85 9.05 -26.37
C GLU A 43 5.15 8.85 -25.57
N GLU A 44 5.06 8.34 -24.34
CA GLU A 44 6.16 8.26 -23.38
C GLU A 44 6.62 6.82 -23.09
N LEU A 45 5.81 5.80 -23.48
CA LEU A 45 6.17 4.40 -23.29
C LEU A 45 6.81 3.80 -24.54
N PHE A 46 7.91 3.08 -24.32
CA PHE A 46 8.64 2.39 -25.38
C PHE A 46 8.46 0.87 -25.29
N PRO A 47 8.50 0.16 -26.44
CA PRO A 47 8.45 -1.31 -26.43
C PRO A 47 9.56 -1.92 -25.56
N GLY A 48 9.18 -2.84 -24.67
CA GLY A 48 10.08 -3.51 -23.73
C GLY A 48 10.09 -2.92 -22.32
N GLN A 49 9.43 -1.80 -22.09
CA GLN A 49 9.23 -1.26 -20.73
C GLN A 49 8.07 -1.98 -20.03
N ASP A 50 8.18 -2.13 -18.72
CA ASP A 50 7.05 -2.53 -17.87
C ASP A 50 6.06 -1.36 -17.76
N TRP A 51 4.96 -1.52 -18.43
CA TRP A 51 3.94 -0.50 -18.55
C TRP A 51 3.33 -0.06 -17.19
N ASN A 52 3.08 -0.99 -16.29
CA ASN A 52 2.53 -0.67 -14.97
C ASN A 52 3.52 0.16 -14.15
N LEU A 53 4.78 -0.25 -14.16
CA LEU A 53 5.85 0.44 -13.43
C LEU A 53 6.05 1.88 -13.96
N GLU A 54 6.02 2.07 -15.28
CA GLU A 54 6.24 3.39 -15.87
C GLU A 54 5.07 4.33 -15.60
N ILE A 55 3.82 3.85 -15.58
CA ILE A 55 2.65 4.63 -15.18
C ILE A 55 2.73 5.04 -13.71
N GLU A 56 3.06 4.13 -12.82
CA GLU A 56 3.21 4.45 -11.39
C GLU A 56 4.27 5.52 -11.18
N LYS A 57 5.44 5.38 -11.82
CA LYS A 57 6.50 6.40 -11.81
C LYS A 57 6.04 7.75 -12.35
N ALA A 58 5.26 7.74 -13.44
CA ALA A 58 4.76 8.95 -14.06
C ALA A 58 3.73 9.67 -13.16
N VAL A 59 2.82 8.93 -12.53
CA VAL A 59 1.86 9.47 -11.56
C VAL A 59 2.57 10.05 -10.35
N GLU A 60 3.54 9.31 -9.77
CA GLU A 60 4.34 9.77 -8.63
C GLU A 60 5.14 11.03 -8.94
N ALA A 61 5.75 11.07 -10.13
CA ALA A 61 6.55 12.20 -10.58
C ALA A 61 5.71 13.43 -10.98
N SER A 62 4.39 13.29 -11.10
CA SER A 62 3.52 14.35 -11.60
C SER A 62 3.17 15.39 -10.54
N ASP A 63 3.09 16.62 -10.96
CA ASP A 63 2.71 17.77 -10.13
C ASP A 63 1.18 17.97 -10.11
N ALA A 64 0.50 17.57 -11.18
CA ALA A 64 -0.95 17.55 -11.33
C ALA A 64 -1.38 16.41 -12.24
N ILE A 65 -2.63 15.96 -12.08
CA ILE A 65 -3.23 14.90 -12.87
C ILE A 65 -4.54 15.39 -13.47
N ILE A 66 -4.68 15.23 -14.78
CA ILE A 66 -5.93 15.46 -15.49
C ILE A 66 -6.61 14.10 -15.67
N VAL A 67 -7.83 13.97 -15.14
CA VAL A 67 -8.64 12.76 -15.30
C VAL A 67 -9.69 12.99 -16.38
N CYS A 68 -9.50 12.30 -17.52
CA CYS A 68 -10.37 12.38 -18.68
C CYS A 68 -11.55 11.42 -18.51
N LEU A 69 -12.77 11.95 -18.41
CA LEU A 69 -14.00 11.20 -18.15
C LEU A 69 -14.85 11.07 -19.40
N SER A 70 -15.26 9.84 -19.70
CA SER A 70 -16.23 9.47 -20.73
C SER A 70 -17.12 8.34 -20.22
N ASN A 71 -18.22 8.03 -20.90
CA ASN A 71 -19.03 6.85 -20.58
C ASN A 71 -18.19 5.57 -20.63
N ASN A 72 -17.23 5.49 -21.56
CA ASN A 72 -16.29 4.36 -21.64
C ASN A 72 -15.36 4.27 -20.43
N SER A 73 -14.86 5.39 -19.93
CA SER A 73 -13.97 5.40 -18.77
C SER A 73 -14.68 5.08 -17.46
N ILE A 74 -16.00 5.35 -17.38
CA ILE A 74 -16.79 5.19 -16.16
C ILE A 74 -17.40 3.78 -16.07
N THR A 75 -17.83 3.19 -17.20
CA THR A 75 -18.60 1.93 -17.23
C THR A 75 -17.78 0.68 -17.50
N LYS A 76 -16.57 0.80 -18.05
CA LYS A 76 -15.72 -0.38 -18.32
C LYS A 76 -15.02 -0.88 -17.05
N GLU A 77 -15.22 -2.15 -16.76
CA GLU A 77 -14.34 -2.92 -15.89
C GLU A 77 -12.97 -3.10 -16.56
N GLY A 78 -11.88 -2.91 -15.82
CA GLY A 78 -10.53 -3.17 -16.31
C GLY A 78 -9.55 -2.02 -16.08
N TYR A 79 -8.68 -1.81 -17.07
CA TYR A 79 -7.46 -1.00 -17.01
C TYR A 79 -7.66 0.45 -16.54
N VAL A 80 -8.66 1.16 -17.08
CA VAL A 80 -8.96 2.56 -16.70
C VAL A 80 -9.31 2.71 -15.24
N GLN A 81 -10.03 1.73 -14.69
CA GLN A 81 -10.38 1.72 -13.27
C GLN A 81 -9.12 1.53 -12.39
N ARG A 82 -8.12 0.83 -12.91
CA ARG A 82 -6.83 0.66 -12.21
C ARG A 82 -6.01 1.94 -12.21
N GLU A 83 -5.83 2.59 -13.35
CA GLU A 83 -5.14 3.90 -13.44
C GLU A 83 -5.83 4.95 -12.58
N LEU A 84 -7.15 5.02 -12.66
CA LEU A 84 -7.94 5.96 -11.86
C LEU A 84 -7.78 5.68 -10.35
N ARG A 85 -7.67 4.42 -9.94
CA ARG A 85 -7.37 4.06 -8.54
C ARG A 85 -6.00 4.57 -8.13
N ILE A 86 -4.95 4.26 -8.91
CA ILE A 86 -3.59 4.74 -8.63
C ILE A 86 -3.59 6.26 -8.47
N VAL A 87 -4.20 6.97 -9.41
CA VAL A 87 -4.30 8.44 -9.39
C VAL A 87 -5.01 8.96 -8.15
N LEU A 88 -6.14 8.36 -7.77
CA LEU A 88 -6.92 8.77 -6.60
C LEU A 88 -6.19 8.45 -5.29
N ASP A 89 -5.50 7.32 -5.24
CA ASP A 89 -4.70 6.94 -4.08
C ASP A 89 -3.53 7.90 -3.88
N TYR A 90 -2.84 8.32 -4.94
CA TYR A 90 -1.81 9.37 -4.86
C TYR A 90 -2.38 10.75 -4.47
N ALA A 91 -3.61 11.06 -4.85
CA ALA A 91 -4.25 12.33 -4.48
C ALA A 91 -4.56 12.42 -2.98
N ASP A 92 -4.93 11.31 -2.36
CA ASP A 92 -5.22 11.24 -0.92
C ASP A 92 -3.98 11.57 -0.05
N TYR A 93 -2.75 11.51 -0.63
CA TYR A 93 -1.50 11.94 0.04
C TYR A 93 -1.17 13.41 -0.10
N LYS A 94 -1.89 14.14 -0.94
CA LYS A 94 -1.64 15.57 -1.07
C LYS A 94 -2.40 16.32 0.05
N PRO A 95 -1.85 17.42 0.58
CA PRO A 95 -2.55 18.24 1.57
C PRO A 95 -3.95 18.61 1.12
N GLU A 96 -4.92 18.69 2.06
CA GLU A 96 -6.29 19.16 1.75
C GLU A 96 -6.25 20.51 1.01
N GLY A 97 -7.10 20.64 -0.02
CA GLY A 97 -7.14 21.84 -0.88
C GLY A 97 -6.07 21.91 -1.97
N THR A 98 -5.20 20.88 -2.08
CA THR A 98 -4.21 20.83 -3.17
C THR A 98 -4.93 20.58 -4.51
N LEU A 99 -4.67 21.42 -5.51
CA LEU A 99 -5.10 21.23 -6.90
C LEU A 99 -4.25 20.14 -7.58
N TYR A 100 -4.40 18.89 -7.14
CA TYR A 100 -3.65 17.77 -7.69
C TYR A 100 -4.43 17.01 -8.75
N ILE A 101 -5.74 16.79 -8.54
CA ILE A 101 -6.64 16.17 -9.52
C ILE A 101 -7.51 17.24 -10.17
N ILE A 102 -7.59 17.20 -11.49
CA ILE A 102 -8.42 18.08 -12.31
C ILE A 102 -9.26 17.20 -13.24
N PRO A 103 -10.52 16.87 -12.88
CA PRO A 103 -11.37 16.10 -13.76
C PRO A 103 -11.83 16.94 -14.95
N ILE A 104 -11.83 16.33 -16.15
CA ILE A 104 -12.45 16.89 -17.35
C ILE A 104 -13.39 15.87 -17.98
N ARG A 105 -14.58 16.30 -18.40
CA ARG A 105 -15.50 15.45 -19.14
C ARG A 105 -15.26 15.63 -20.63
N LEU A 106 -15.05 14.55 -21.35
CA LEU A 106 -14.88 14.53 -22.80
C LEU A 106 -16.21 14.46 -23.54
N GLU A 107 -17.25 14.01 -22.85
CA GLU A 107 -18.63 13.89 -23.28
C GLU A 107 -19.58 14.00 -22.08
N ASP A 108 -20.87 14.04 -22.32
CA ASP A 108 -21.87 14.08 -21.23
C ASP A 108 -21.89 12.73 -20.50
N CYS A 109 -21.32 12.73 -19.30
CA CYS A 109 -21.21 11.57 -18.43
C CYS A 109 -21.25 12.00 -16.96
N GLU A 110 -21.72 11.11 -16.08
CA GLU A 110 -21.78 11.38 -14.66
C GLU A 110 -20.47 10.97 -13.97
N PRO A 111 -19.70 11.91 -13.36
CA PRO A 111 -18.45 11.57 -12.69
C PRO A 111 -18.64 10.53 -11.59
N PRO A 112 -17.74 9.56 -11.44
CA PRO A 112 -17.75 8.60 -10.34
C PRO A 112 -17.80 9.28 -8.97
N ARG A 113 -18.44 8.63 -7.97
CA ARG A 113 -18.67 9.22 -6.64
C ARG A 113 -17.40 9.81 -6.02
N ARG A 114 -16.25 9.14 -6.13
CA ARG A 114 -14.97 9.64 -5.60
C ARG A 114 -14.47 10.91 -6.28
N LEU A 115 -14.83 11.16 -7.55
CA LEU A 115 -14.41 12.34 -8.28
C LEU A 115 -15.38 13.54 -8.14
N ARG A 116 -16.60 13.35 -7.60
CA ARG A 116 -17.59 14.42 -7.43
C ARG A 116 -17.20 15.49 -6.41
N VAL A 117 -16.16 15.24 -5.60
CA VAL A 117 -15.62 16.24 -4.65
C VAL A 117 -14.81 17.33 -5.34
N TRP A 118 -14.35 17.09 -6.57
CA TRP A 118 -13.63 18.08 -7.38
C TRP A 118 -14.53 18.73 -8.41
N GLN A 119 -14.37 20.04 -8.62
CA GLN A 119 -14.99 20.75 -9.71
C GLN A 119 -14.38 20.30 -11.04
N TYR A 120 -15.19 19.84 -11.97
CA TYR A 120 -14.76 19.42 -13.30
C TYR A 120 -14.97 20.51 -14.36
N ALA A 121 -14.32 20.35 -15.52
CA ALA A 121 -14.55 21.16 -16.71
C ALA A 121 -15.11 20.29 -17.84
N ASP A 122 -16.09 20.83 -18.59
CA ASP A 122 -16.68 20.18 -19.75
C ASP A 122 -15.86 20.50 -21.00
N TYR A 123 -15.11 19.49 -21.49
CA TYR A 123 -14.33 19.58 -22.73
C TYR A 123 -15.18 19.14 -23.94
N PHE A 124 -16.47 19.42 -23.87
CA PHE A 124 -17.48 19.19 -24.89
C PHE A 124 -18.61 20.22 -24.73
N PRO A 125 -19.46 20.46 -25.74
CA PRO A 125 -19.28 20.09 -27.15
C PRO A 125 -18.04 20.77 -27.75
N LYS A 126 -17.69 20.49 -29.00
CA LYS A 126 -16.47 20.96 -29.64
C LYS A 126 -16.29 22.50 -29.55
N GLU A 127 -17.38 23.25 -29.62
CA GLU A 127 -17.44 24.72 -29.51
C GLU A 127 -17.03 25.22 -28.11
N GLY A 128 -17.21 24.40 -27.07
CA GLY A 128 -16.89 24.73 -25.68
C GLY A 128 -15.44 24.42 -25.29
N ARG A 129 -14.69 23.63 -26.09
CA ARG A 129 -13.38 23.10 -25.76
C ARG A 129 -12.35 24.19 -25.45
N GLU A 130 -12.32 25.25 -26.23
CA GLU A 130 -11.35 26.31 -26.01
C GLU A 130 -11.55 27.01 -24.66
N ARG A 131 -12.78 27.30 -24.29
CA ARG A 131 -13.09 27.86 -22.97
C ARG A 131 -12.74 26.91 -21.83
N ALA A 132 -13.00 25.61 -22.00
CA ALA A 132 -12.62 24.59 -21.02
C ALA A 132 -11.10 24.49 -20.89
N PHE A 133 -10.37 24.53 -21.99
CA PHE A 133 -8.90 24.53 -22.01
C PHE A 133 -8.31 25.73 -21.27
N GLN A 134 -8.83 26.94 -21.51
CA GLN A 134 -8.38 28.13 -20.80
C GLN A 134 -8.63 28.04 -19.28
N ARG A 135 -9.76 27.47 -18.85
CA ARG A 135 -10.02 27.21 -17.43
C ARG A 135 -9.07 26.17 -16.85
N LEU A 136 -8.73 25.13 -17.60
CA LEU A 136 -7.75 24.11 -17.24
C LEU A 136 -6.38 24.75 -17.03
N LEU A 137 -5.91 25.60 -17.95
CA LEU A 137 -4.65 26.33 -17.81
C LEU A 137 -4.60 27.20 -16.55
N VAL A 138 -5.72 27.87 -16.19
CA VAL A 138 -5.82 28.62 -14.93
C VAL A 138 -5.61 27.71 -13.71
N SER A 139 -6.22 26.52 -13.70
CA SER A 139 -6.06 25.56 -12.61
C SER A 139 -4.62 25.04 -12.50
N LEU A 140 -4.00 24.70 -13.63
CA LEU A 140 -2.61 24.27 -13.70
C LEU A 140 -1.64 25.38 -13.27
N ARG A 141 -1.91 26.65 -13.63
CA ARG A 141 -1.10 27.79 -13.19
C ARG A 141 -1.16 27.95 -11.66
N ARG A 142 -2.36 27.92 -11.08
CA ARG A 142 -2.52 27.94 -9.61
C ARG A 142 -1.77 26.83 -8.93
N ARG A 143 -1.73 25.63 -9.53
CA ARG A 143 -0.95 24.52 -9.02
C ARG A 143 0.55 24.83 -9.08
N ALA A 144 1.04 25.31 -10.21
CA ALA A 144 2.44 25.70 -10.36
C ALA A 144 2.86 26.79 -9.36
N ASP A 145 2.01 27.80 -9.16
CA ASP A 145 2.23 28.87 -8.17
C ASP A 145 2.33 28.29 -6.74
N SER A 146 1.46 27.30 -6.41
CA SER A 146 1.50 26.63 -5.10
C SER A 146 2.78 25.84 -4.85
N LEU A 147 3.49 25.44 -5.92
CA LEU A 147 4.79 24.76 -5.89
C LEU A 147 5.98 25.72 -5.94
N GLY A 148 5.73 27.04 -5.95
CA GLY A 148 6.78 28.04 -6.04
C GLY A 148 7.45 28.13 -7.42
N MET A 149 6.81 27.59 -8.48
CA MET A 149 7.34 27.64 -9.84
C MET A 149 7.10 29.04 -10.43
N GLN A 150 8.15 29.64 -10.99
CA GLN A 150 8.04 30.94 -11.67
C GLN A 150 8.21 30.72 -13.17
N PHE A 151 7.19 31.11 -13.93
CA PHE A 151 7.22 31.12 -15.39
C PHE A 151 7.08 32.56 -15.90
N GLU A 152 7.86 32.92 -16.89
CA GLU A 152 7.71 34.22 -17.57
C GLU A 152 6.31 34.26 -18.21
N SER A 153 5.50 35.23 -17.76
CA SER A 153 4.18 35.44 -18.33
C SER A 153 4.31 36.17 -19.68
N PRO A 154 3.64 35.71 -20.74
CA PRO A 154 3.35 36.61 -21.85
C PRO A 154 2.43 37.70 -21.31
N GLU A 155 2.78 38.99 -21.52
CA GLU A 155 2.04 40.13 -21.00
C GLU A 155 0.53 40.07 -21.29
N PRO A 156 -0.33 40.21 -20.27
CA PRO A 156 -1.76 40.38 -20.52
C PRO A 156 -2.06 41.83 -20.92
N LYS A 157 -2.77 42.00 -22.04
CA LYS A 157 -3.38 43.26 -22.41
C LYS A 157 -4.20 43.80 -21.24
N LYS A 158 -3.86 45.01 -20.80
CA LYS A 158 -4.48 45.74 -19.67
C LYS A 158 -5.99 45.90 -19.84
N VAL A 159 -6.72 45.52 -18.81
CA VAL A 159 -7.98 46.18 -18.41
C VAL A 159 -7.79 46.65 -16.97
N GLN A 160 -7.84 47.95 -16.77
CA GLN A 160 -7.71 48.62 -15.48
C GLN A 160 -8.99 48.46 -14.64
N ALA A 161 -8.83 48.18 -13.37
CA ALA A 161 -9.66 48.68 -12.30
C ALA A 161 -8.95 48.60 -10.96
N SER A 162 -8.97 49.71 -10.24
CA SER A 162 -8.22 50.23 -9.13
C SER A 162 -8.54 49.64 -7.74
N MET A 163 -7.53 49.40 -6.94
CA MET A 163 -7.13 49.73 -5.55
C MET A 163 -8.13 49.61 -4.37
N PRO A 164 -7.75 49.55 -3.07
CA PRO A 164 -6.43 49.75 -2.48
C PRO A 164 -5.93 48.76 -1.40
N ALA A 165 -4.69 48.90 -1.07
CA ALA A 165 -3.89 48.20 -0.08
C ALA A 165 -4.23 48.51 1.40
N LYS A 166 -3.88 47.60 2.29
CA LYS A 166 -3.52 47.93 3.69
C LYS A 166 -2.31 47.12 4.19
N GLU A 167 -1.55 47.85 4.92
CA GLU A 167 -0.17 47.71 5.38
C GLU A 167 0.12 46.61 6.42
N SER A 168 1.40 46.35 6.45
CA SER A 168 2.22 45.45 7.27
C SER A 168 2.51 45.88 8.69
N LYS A 169 2.91 44.95 9.58
CA LYS A 169 4.14 44.89 10.44
C LYS A 169 3.93 44.10 11.73
N PRO A 170 4.96 43.74 12.49
CA PRO A 170 6.14 42.93 12.18
C PRO A 170 6.41 41.79 13.22
N GLU A 171 7.48 41.03 12.95
CA GLU A 171 8.15 39.95 13.68
C GLU A 171 8.24 40.01 15.21
N ARG A 172 8.22 38.84 15.86
CA ARG A 172 9.02 38.54 17.07
C ARG A 172 9.53 37.10 17.06
N LYS A 173 10.85 36.95 17.11
CA LYS A 173 11.59 35.73 17.44
C LYS A 173 11.50 35.43 18.93
N PRO A 174 11.53 34.18 19.39
CA PRO A 174 12.13 33.88 20.67
C PRO A 174 13.32 32.92 20.60
N ALA A 175 14.17 33.13 21.61
CA ALA A 175 15.50 32.59 21.79
C ALA A 175 15.55 31.11 22.24
N LYS A 176 16.72 30.52 21.94
CA LYS A 176 17.18 29.19 22.41
C LYS A 176 17.39 29.18 23.93
N LYS A 177 17.03 28.05 24.56
CA LYS A 177 17.61 27.61 25.84
C LYS A 177 18.04 26.16 25.71
N GLU A 178 19.36 25.95 25.80
CA GLU A 178 19.98 24.66 26.06
C GLU A 178 19.70 24.22 27.51
N ILE A 179 19.38 22.95 27.68
CA ILE A 179 19.44 22.28 28.97
C ILE A 179 20.22 20.98 28.78
N VAL A 180 21.41 20.96 29.39
CA VAL A 180 22.28 19.79 29.51
C VAL A 180 21.86 19.06 30.79
N GLU A 181 21.42 17.81 30.70
CA GLU A 181 21.16 16.97 31.84
C GLU A 181 22.10 15.75 31.87
N LYS A 182 22.77 15.60 33.01
CA LYS A 182 23.82 14.62 33.30
C LYS A 182 23.24 13.21 33.50
N GLN A 183 23.76 12.25 32.78
CA GLN A 183 23.47 10.82 32.97
C GLN A 183 24.19 10.28 34.22
N LYS A 184 23.45 9.57 35.09
CA LYS A 184 23.98 8.72 36.15
C LYS A 184 24.17 7.28 35.63
N PRO A 185 25.20 6.54 36.10
CA PRO A 185 25.47 5.19 35.63
C PRO A 185 24.48 4.18 36.24
N MET A 186 24.01 3.27 35.39
CA MET A 186 23.09 2.19 35.72
C MET A 186 23.88 0.97 36.23
N GLN A 187 23.48 0.44 37.39
CA GLN A 187 24.04 -0.76 38.03
C GLN A 187 23.72 -2.02 37.23
N VAL A 188 24.70 -2.87 37.04
CA VAL A 188 24.60 -4.19 36.44
C VAL A 188 23.95 -5.16 37.45
N LEU A 189 22.73 -5.60 37.12
CA LEU A 189 22.06 -6.68 37.85
C LEU A 189 22.42 -8.04 37.28
N SER A 190 22.86 -8.95 38.15
CA SER A 190 23.32 -10.30 37.87
C SER A 190 22.25 -11.18 37.20
N ARG A 191 22.66 -11.89 36.14
CA ARG A 191 21.82 -12.84 35.38
C ARG A 191 21.45 -14.05 36.23
N ARG A 192 20.14 -14.30 36.42
CA ARG A 192 19.62 -15.61 36.87
C ARG A 192 19.60 -16.58 35.68
N PRO A 193 19.87 -17.88 35.87
CA PRO A 193 19.79 -18.86 34.79
C PRO A 193 18.33 -19.03 34.32
N VAL A 194 18.12 -18.86 33.03
CA VAL A 194 16.79 -19.03 32.37
C VAL A 194 16.53 -20.54 32.25
N LYS A 195 15.44 -21.02 32.85
CA LYS A 195 14.87 -22.35 32.57
C LYS A 195 14.48 -22.48 31.10
N PRO A 196 14.56 -23.72 30.52
CA PRO A 196 14.01 -23.92 29.17
C PRO A 196 12.57 -23.49 29.13
N VAL A 197 12.26 -22.54 28.25
CA VAL A 197 10.88 -22.05 28.02
C VAL A 197 10.14 -23.15 27.30
N GLU A 198 9.15 -23.78 27.91
CA GLU A 198 8.15 -24.55 27.17
C GLU A 198 7.57 -23.63 26.10
N LEU A 199 7.68 -24.04 24.84
CA LEU A 199 7.19 -23.26 23.69
C LEU A 199 5.68 -23.14 23.77
N SER A 200 5.19 -22.04 24.31
CA SER A 200 3.75 -21.77 24.44
C SER A 200 3.11 -21.69 23.05
N ASN A 201 1.90 -22.25 22.90
CA ASN A 201 1.09 -22.13 21.69
C ASN A 201 0.71 -20.69 21.36
N LYS A 202 0.85 -19.77 22.32
CA LYS A 202 0.55 -18.35 22.18
C LYS A 202 1.56 -17.54 22.97
N ILE A 203 2.07 -16.46 22.37
CA ILE A 203 2.86 -15.42 23.01
C ILE A 203 2.06 -14.13 23.03
N ILE A 204 2.07 -13.43 24.16
CA ILE A 204 1.53 -12.08 24.27
C ILE A 204 2.68 -11.19 24.74
N LEU A 205 3.04 -10.20 23.94
CA LEU A 205 4.11 -9.25 24.27
C LEU A 205 3.56 -8.09 25.11
N SER A 206 4.43 -7.35 25.78
CA SER A 206 4.04 -6.27 26.70
C SER A 206 3.25 -5.13 26.04
N ASN A 207 3.40 -4.97 24.72
CA ASN A 207 2.63 -4.03 23.90
C ASN A 207 1.24 -4.55 23.48
N GLY A 208 0.82 -5.73 23.97
CA GLY A 208 -0.46 -6.35 23.70
C GLY A 208 -0.55 -7.13 22.37
N MET A 209 0.52 -7.23 21.59
CA MET A 209 0.52 -8.05 20.38
C MET A 209 0.47 -9.54 20.73
N GLU A 210 -0.47 -10.25 20.09
CA GLU A 210 -0.67 -11.70 20.24
C GLU A 210 -0.03 -12.44 19.06
N PHE A 211 0.68 -13.52 19.36
CA PHE A 211 1.33 -14.36 18.36
C PHE A 211 0.94 -15.83 18.54
N MET A 212 0.59 -16.48 17.45
CA MET A 212 0.13 -17.86 17.40
C MET A 212 1.25 -18.75 16.87
N ARG A 213 1.57 -19.86 17.58
CA ARG A 213 2.61 -20.80 17.18
C ARG A 213 2.23 -21.55 15.92
N VAL A 214 3.13 -21.58 14.97
CA VAL A 214 3.12 -22.46 13.81
C VAL A 214 4.33 -23.41 13.92
N PRO A 215 4.12 -24.74 14.07
CA PRO A 215 5.20 -25.67 14.31
C PRO A 215 6.08 -25.86 13.07
N ALA A 216 7.34 -26.25 13.31
CA ALA A 216 8.28 -26.68 12.27
C ALA A 216 7.68 -27.79 11.38
N GLY A 217 8.31 -28.03 10.24
CA GLY A 217 8.01 -29.12 9.35
C GLY A 217 7.43 -28.72 8.00
N LYS A 218 7.18 -29.74 7.18
CA LYS A 218 6.73 -29.59 5.79
C LYS A 218 5.26 -29.20 5.70
N PHE A 219 4.91 -28.48 4.64
CA PHE A 219 3.54 -28.23 4.23
C PHE A 219 3.47 -28.15 2.68
N LEU A 220 2.29 -28.21 2.13
CA LEU A 220 2.09 -28.07 0.69
C LEU A 220 1.82 -26.60 0.35
N MET A 221 2.78 -25.95 -0.29
CA MET A 221 2.70 -24.57 -0.76
C MET A 221 2.22 -24.49 -2.19
N GLY A 222 1.43 -23.47 -2.50
CA GLY A 222 0.93 -23.22 -3.85
C GLY A 222 -0.35 -23.98 -4.19
N SER A 223 -0.74 -23.98 -5.46
CA SER A 223 -1.98 -24.52 -5.97
C SER A 223 -1.75 -25.72 -6.89
N LYS A 224 -2.68 -26.70 -6.85
CA LYS A 224 -2.69 -27.85 -7.76
C LYS A 224 -2.81 -27.41 -9.20
N LYS A 225 -2.22 -28.17 -10.14
CA LYS A 225 -2.24 -27.84 -11.58
C LYS A 225 -3.66 -27.74 -12.14
N ASP A 226 -4.58 -28.55 -11.66
CA ASP A 226 -5.99 -28.63 -12.07
C ASP A 226 -6.90 -27.61 -11.36
N ASN A 227 -6.40 -26.87 -10.37
CA ASN A 227 -7.18 -25.79 -9.75
C ASN A 227 -7.43 -24.67 -10.77
N LYS A 228 -8.70 -24.53 -11.19
CA LYS A 228 -9.13 -23.55 -12.20
C LYS A 228 -9.19 -22.13 -11.68
N SER A 229 -9.33 -21.96 -10.36
CA SER A 229 -9.36 -20.64 -9.71
C SER A 229 -7.98 -20.08 -9.41
N ALA A 230 -6.92 -20.91 -9.57
CA ALA A 230 -5.55 -20.54 -9.26
C ALA A 230 -4.84 -19.90 -10.44
N TYR A 231 -4.14 -18.79 -10.18
CA TYR A 231 -3.29 -18.13 -11.15
C TYR A 231 -2.04 -18.98 -11.46
N SER A 232 -1.38 -18.69 -12.59
CA SER A 232 -0.21 -19.46 -13.05
C SER A 232 0.98 -19.34 -12.08
N ASN A 233 1.16 -18.18 -11.44
CA ASN A 233 2.25 -17.91 -10.50
C ASN A 233 2.09 -18.61 -9.14
N GLU A 234 0.94 -19.26 -8.88
CA GLU A 234 0.70 -20.10 -7.71
C GLU A 234 1.05 -21.58 -7.93
N LYS A 235 1.41 -21.97 -9.14
CA LYS A 235 1.58 -23.36 -9.57
C LYS A 235 3.05 -23.68 -9.85
N PRO A 236 3.47 -24.92 -9.62
CA PRO A 236 2.71 -26.06 -9.06
C PRO A 236 2.63 -26.04 -7.53
N GLN A 237 1.72 -26.81 -6.93
CA GLN A 237 1.74 -27.14 -5.50
C GLN A 237 2.91 -28.07 -5.19
N LEU A 238 3.72 -27.72 -4.21
CA LEU A 238 4.94 -28.46 -3.84
C LEU A 238 5.15 -28.46 -2.32
N PRO A 239 5.80 -29.53 -1.78
CA PRO A 239 6.18 -29.54 -0.38
C PRO A 239 7.32 -28.54 -0.11
N VAL A 240 7.12 -27.69 0.88
CA VAL A 240 8.12 -26.74 1.41
C VAL A 240 8.36 -27.07 2.87
N ASP A 241 9.63 -27.12 3.29
CA ASP A 241 10.02 -27.40 4.67
C ASP A 241 10.41 -26.08 5.38
N ILE A 242 9.77 -25.83 6.51
CA ILE A 242 10.16 -24.77 7.44
C ILE A 242 10.72 -25.46 8.68
N PRO A 243 12.05 -25.54 8.84
CA PRO A 243 12.67 -26.43 9.81
C PRO A 243 12.69 -25.88 11.26
N TYR A 244 11.93 -24.84 11.53
CA TYR A 244 11.85 -24.19 12.83
C TYR A 244 10.42 -23.79 13.19
N ASP A 245 10.12 -23.73 14.48
CA ASP A 245 8.92 -23.13 15.00
C ASP A 245 8.97 -21.60 14.85
N TYR A 246 7.84 -21.00 14.58
CA TYR A 246 7.68 -19.55 14.55
C TYR A 246 6.30 -19.15 15.09
N TRP A 247 6.15 -17.87 15.43
CA TRP A 247 4.89 -17.34 15.93
C TRP A 247 4.41 -16.22 15.01
N MET A 248 3.30 -16.45 14.33
CA MET A 248 2.66 -15.46 13.46
C MET A 248 1.79 -14.53 14.29
N ALA A 249 1.91 -13.21 14.12
CA ALA A 249 0.98 -12.28 14.74
C ALA A 249 -0.46 -12.66 14.40
N ARG A 250 -1.31 -12.72 15.43
CA ARG A 250 -2.70 -13.14 15.27
C ARG A 250 -3.46 -12.22 14.30
N PHE A 251 -3.16 -10.93 14.34
CA PHE A 251 -3.79 -9.88 13.53
C PHE A 251 -2.75 -9.14 12.68
N PRO A 252 -3.18 -8.49 11.57
CA PRO A 252 -2.40 -7.43 10.95
C PRO A 252 -2.09 -6.33 11.97
N VAL A 253 -0.99 -5.60 11.75
CA VAL A 253 -0.64 -4.45 12.61
C VAL A 253 -1.75 -3.41 12.54
N THR A 254 -2.25 -2.97 13.71
CA THR A 254 -3.33 -1.99 13.78
C THR A 254 -2.83 -0.55 13.70
N ASN A 255 -3.72 0.38 13.39
CA ASN A 255 -3.43 1.82 13.40
C ASN A 255 -2.88 2.28 14.76
N GLU A 256 -3.44 1.79 15.88
CA GLU A 256 -2.95 2.15 17.23
C GLU A 256 -1.53 1.63 17.48
N GLN A 257 -1.24 0.39 17.08
CA GLN A 257 0.10 -0.19 17.19
C GLN A 257 1.11 0.58 16.33
N TYR A 258 0.73 0.94 15.10
CA TYR A 258 1.58 1.73 14.21
C TYR A 258 1.77 3.17 14.73
N ASN A 259 0.75 3.75 15.37
CA ASN A 259 0.86 5.08 15.98
C ASN A 259 1.90 5.14 17.11
N ALA A 260 2.15 4.05 17.82
CA ALA A 260 3.25 4.00 18.79
C ALA A 260 4.62 4.23 18.12
N TYR A 261 4.82 3.62 16.94
CA TYR A 261 6.00 3.85 16.09
C TYR A 261 6.07 5.29 15.57
N VAL A 262 4.94 5.82 15.09
CA VAL A 262 4.83 7.22 14.63
C VAL A 262 5.26 8.21 15.74
N LYS A 263 4.76 8.00 16.97
CA LYS A 263 5.13 8.84 18.11
C LYS A 263 6.61 8.74 18.48
N ALA A 264 7.19 7.55 18.37
CA ALA A 264 8.60 7.32 18.70
C ALA A 264 9.56 7.90 17.65
N THR A 265 9.17 7.94 16.39
CA THR A 265 10.04 8.35 15.27
C THR A 265 9.73 9.76 14.74
N GLY A 266 8.58 10.32 15.07
CA GLY A 266 8.15 11.65 14.59
C GLY A 266 7.68 11.67 13.13
N ILE A 267 7.52 10.51 12.48
CA ILE A 267 6.96 10.42 11.13
C ILE A 267 5.46 10.70 11.12
N LYS A 268 4.90 10.97 9.96
CA LYS A 268 3.44 11.14 9.82
C LYS A 268 2.76 9.77 9.76
N HIS A 269 1.59 9.63 10.42
CA HIS A 269 0.76 8.43 10.30
C HIS A 269 0.24 8.30 8.85
N PRO A 270 0.34 7.11 8.21
CA PRO A 270 -0.07 6.94 6.82
C PRO A 270 -1.58 7.08 6.61
N VAL A 271 -2.39 6.64 7.57
CA VAL A 271 -3.86 6.73 7.51
C VAL A 271 -4.31 8.06 8.09
N SER A 272 -5.06 8.86 7.32
CA SER A 272 -5.68 10.08 7.83
C SER A 272 -6.91 9.74 8.69
N ARG A 273 -7.12 10.48 9.79
CA ARG A 273 -8.24 10.26 10.75
C ARG A 273 -8.28 8.84 11.33
N TRP A 274 -7.11 8.24 11.50
CA TRP A 274 -6.95 6.89 12.04
C TRP A 274 -7.50 6.74 13.47
N GLU A 275 -7.64 7.84 14.21
CA GLU A 275 -8.14 7.85 15.59
C GLU A 275 -9.55 7.24 15.72
N GLY A 276 -10.37 7.34 14.67
CA GLY A 276 -11.67 6.70 14.56
C GLY A 276 -11.61 5.22 14.16
N LYS A 277 -10.40 4.70 13.85
CA LYS A 277 -10.15 3.34 13.33
C LYS A 277 -8.93 2.71 14.02
N ARG A 278 -8.79 2.86 15.33
CA ARG A 278 -7.60 2.44 16.09
C ARG A 278 -7.27 0.97 15.95
N ASP A 279 -8.29 0.13 16.02
CA ASP A 279 -8.25 -1.32 15.92
C ASP A 279 -8.40 -1.88 14.50
N TYR A 280 -8.41 -1.01 13.48
CA TYR A 280 -8.35 -1.41 12.09
C TYR A 280 -6.90 -1.65 11.66
N PRO A 281 -6.64 -2.50 10.64
CA PRO A 281 -5.28 -2.66 10.13
C PRO A 281 -4.74 -1.34 9.62
N VAL A 282 -3.46 -1.07 9.89
CA VAL A 282 -2.77 0.02 9.24
C VAL A 282 -2.67 -0.29 7.75
N ALA A 283 -3.02 0.68 6.92
CA ALA A 283 -2.92 0.61 5.48
C ALA A 283 -2.03 1.74 4.94
N TYR A 284 -1.82 1.81 3.62
CA TYR A 284 -0.94 2.80 3.00
C TYR A 284 0.52 2.71 3.48
N VAL A 285 1.00 1.51 3.78
CA VAL A 285 2.35 1.27 4.28
C VAL A 285 3.21 0.70 3.16
N LYS A 286 4.37 1.31 2.90
CA LYS A 286 5.39 0.77 2.00
C LYS A 286 6.06 -0.44 2.64
N TRP A 287 6.65 -1.31 1.83
CA TRP A 287 7.46 -2.41 2.34
C TRP A 287 8.60 -1.93 3.24
N THR A 288 9.29 -0.85 2.84
CA THR A 288 10.35 -0.22 3.62
C THR A 288 9.88 0.31 4.97
N ASP A 289 8.65 0.85 5.04
CA ASP A 289 8.07 1.34 6.29
C ASP A 289 7.70 0.19 7.23
N ALA A 290 7.19 -0.93 6.66
CA ALA A 290 6.91 -2.14 7.42
C ALA A 290 8.20 -2.79 7.98
N MET A 291 9.29 -2.80 7.20
CA MET A 291 10.61 -3.25 7.66
C MET A 291 11.15 -2.36 8.78
N ALA A 292 11.06 -1.04 8.63
CA ALA A 292 11.49 -0.09 9.66
C ALA A 292 10.66 -0.20 10.95
N TYR A 293 9.34 -0.45 10.83
CA TYR A 293 8.48 -0.76 11.97
C TYR A 293 8.95 -2.04 12.70
N CYS A 294 9.24 -3.11 11.97
CA CYS A 294 9.75 -4.36 12.58
C CYS A 294 11.10 -4.15 13.30
N GLN A 295 12.00 -3.35 12.71
CA GLN A 295 13.26 -3.01 13.34
C GLN A 295 13.07 -2.22 14.64
N TRP A 296 12.23 -1.20 14.64
CA TRP A 296 11.87 -0.43 15.83
C TRP A 296 11.22 -1.32 16.89
N LEU A 297 10.33 -2.24 16.50
CA LEU A 297 9.63 -3.14 17.41
C LEU A 297 10.62 -4.10 18.11
N ASN A 298 11.65 -4.58 17.42
CA ASN A 298 12.72 -5.39 18.03
C ASN A 298 13.48 -4.64 19.13
N GLU A 299 13.75 -3.36 18.95
CA GLU A 299 14.42 -2.54 19.98
C GLU A 299 13.48 -2.26 21.15
N LEU A 300 12.20 -1.96 20.87
CA LEU A 300 11.18 -1.70 21.88
C LEU A 300 10.97 -2.91 22.79
N LEU A 301 10.88 -4.12 22.23
CA LEU A 301 10.54 -5.37 22.92
C LEU A 301 11.76 -6.24 23.19
N LYS A 302 12.94 -5.62 23.23
CA LYS A 302 14.20 -6.31 23.44
C LYS A 302 14.21 -7.10 24.76
N GLY A 303 14.44 -8.42 24.67
CA GLY A 303 14.47 -9.33 25.80
C GLY A 303 13.14 -9.98 26.15
N GLU A 304 12.05 -9.67 25.45
CA GLU A 304 10.76 -10.35 25.63
C GLU A 304 10.65 -11.65 24.82
N LEU A 305 11.47 -11.80 23.77
CA LEU A 305 11.47 -12.97 22.91
C LEU A 305 12.60 -13.95 23.32
N PRO A 306 12.44 -15.25 23.01
CA PRO A 306 13.50 -16.23 23.18
C PRO A 306 14.76 -15.84 22.40
N ALA A 307 15.92 -16.31 22.87
CA ALA A 307 17.19 -16.05 22.19
C ALA A 307 17.19 -16.58 20.75
N GLY A 308 17.62 -15.76 19.80
CA GLY A 308 17.65 -16.09 18.37
C GLY A 308 16.34 -15.80 17.61
N ILE A 309 15.26 -15.45 18.30
CA ILE A 309 13.99 -15.05 17.69
C ILE A 309 13.94 -13.51 17.56
N ILE A 310 13.52 -13.04 16.40
CA ILE A 310 13.33 -11.61 16.09
C ILE A 310 11.93 -11.36 15.51
N LEU A 311 11.49 -10.12 15.56
CA LEU A 311 10.29 -9.64 14.90
C LEU A 311 10.65 -9.13 13.50
N ARG A 312 9.99 -9.65 12.46
CA ARG A 312 10.21 -9.28 11.06
C ARG A 312 8.95 -9.48 10.24
N LEU A 313 8.97 -9.10 8.98
CA LEU A 313 7.94 -9.56 8.04
C LEU A 313 8.03 -11.09 7.86
N PRO A 314 6.90 -11.79 7.71
CA PRO A 314 6.90 -13.21 7.40
C PRO A 314 7.48 -13.43 6.00
N THR A 315 8.20 -14.54 5.80
CA THR A 315 8.42 -15.02 4.45
C THR A 315 7.10 -15.44 3.82
N GLU A 316 7.04 -15.48 2.51
CA GLU A 316 5.85 -15.94 1.79
C GLU A 316 5.43 -17.34 2.24
N ALA A 317 6.39 -18.24 2.46
CA ALA A 317 6.13 -19.59 2.92
C ALA A 317 5.59 -19.65 4.36
N GLU A 318 6.15 -18.87 5.29
CA GLU A 318 5.63 -18.76 6.65
C GLU A 318 4.20 -18.23 6.66
N TRP A 319 3.93 -17.19 5.85
CA TRP A 319 2.59 -16.62 5.74
C TRP A 319 1.59 -17.67 5.24
N GLU A 320 1.90 -18.38 4.14
CA GLU A 320 0.99 -19.37 3.55
C GLU A 320 0.75 -20.56 4.49
N LYS A 321 1.80 -21.07 5.15
CA LYS A 321 1.65 -22.15 6.13
C LYS A 321 0.72 -21.75 7.28
N ALA A 322 0.92 -20.54 7.83
CA ALA A 322 0.08 -20.01 8.92
C ALA A 322 -1.38 -19.82 8.51
N ALA A 323 -1.63 -19.50 7.22
CA ALA A 323 -2.97 -19.26 6.71
C ALA A 323 -3.78 -20.53 6.48
N ARG A 324 -3.16 -21.62 6.02
CA ARG A 324 -3.92 -22.71 5.39
C ARG A 324 -3.55 -24.13 5.78
N TRP A 325 -2.41 -24.35 6.42
CA TRP A 325 -1.96 -25.71 6.67
C TRP A 325 -2.70 -26.34 7.85
N LEU A 326 -3.48 -27.39 7.58
CA LEU A 326 -4.14 -28.20 8.58
C LEU A 326 -3.31 -29.46 8.81
N PRO A 327 -2.57 -29.58 9.95
CA PRO A 327 -1.80 -30.78 10.24
C PRO A 327 -2.71 -31.99 10.49
N SER A 328 -2.25 -33.17 10.11
CA SER A 328 -2.99 -34.40 10.35
C SER A 328 -3.17 -34.68 11.85
N PRO A 329 -4.36 -35.08 12.30
CA PRO A 329 -4.62 -35.44 13.70
C PRO A 329 -3.80 -36.64 14.20
N SER A 330 -3.27 -37.47 13.30
CA SER A 330 -2.52 -38.69 13.64
C SER A 330 -1.10 -38.45 14.16
N GLY A 331 -0.66 -37.17 14.31
CA GLY A 331 0.55 -36.83 15.07
C GLY A 331 1.84 -37.49 14.57
N GLY A 332 1.95 -37.82 13.30
CA GLY A 332 3.20 -38.29 12.69
C GLY A 332 4.27 -37.21 12.83
N GLU A 333 5.44 -37.59 13.38
CA GLU A 333 6.58 -36.70 13.55
C GLU A 333 6.86 -35.92 12.27
N ALA A 334 6.98 -34.59 12.43
CA ALA A 334 7.51 -33.64 11.46
C ALA A 334 7.14 -33.85 9.97
N GLY A 335 5.91 -33.49 9.58
CA GLY A 335 5.75 -32.89 8.25
C GLY A 335 5.40 -33.80 7.09
N GLY A 336 4.56 -34.82 7.25
CA GLY A 336 4.18 -35.70 6.14
C GLY A 336 2.73 -35.66 5.71
N GLU A 337 1.80 -35.59 6.64
CA GLU A 337 0.36 -35.72 6.35
C GLU A 337 -0.39 -34.50 6.86
N GLY A 338 -1.07 -33.81 5.97
CA GLY A 338 -1.90 -32.65 6.26
C GLY A 338 -2.58 -32.16 4.98
N GLU A 339 -3.50 -31.23 5.13
CA GLU A 339 -4.27 -30.65 4.04
C GLU A 339 -3.95 -29.15 3.90
N SER A 340 -3.76 -28.69 2.66
CA SER A 340 -3.71 -27.27 2.32
C SER A 340 -5.11 -26.80 1.95
N LEU A 341 -5.71 -26.02 2.82
CA LEU A 341 -7.03 -25.44 2.61
C LEU A 341 -6.99 -24.32 1.54
N GLU A 342 -8.10 -24.12 0.84
CA GLU A 342 -8.22 -23.02 -0.12
C GLU A 342 -8.33 -21.65 0.58
N TYR A 343 -9.12 -21.59 1.66
CA TYR A 343 -9.28 -20.43 2.57
C TYR A 343 -8.88 -20.84 4.00
N PRO A 344 -8.62 -19.89 4.90
CA PRO A 344 -8.22 -20.22 6.26
C PRO A 344 -9.14 -21.18 7.00
N TRP A 345 -10.42 -21.18 6.67
CA TRP A 345 -11.50 -21.94 7.32
C TRP A 345 -11.98 -23.19 6.56
N GLY A 346 -11.40 -23.49 5.39
CA GLY A 346 -11.82 -24.62 4.55
C GLY A 346 -11.69 -24.36 3.05
N ASN A 347 -12.38 -25.19 2.25
CA ASN A 347 -12.22 -25.17 0.79
C ASN A 347 -13.31 -24.37 0.06
N GLU A 348 -14.35 -23.91 0.77
CA GLU A 348 -15.44 -23.13 0.20
C GLU A 348 -15.36 -21.66 0.66
N PHE A 349 -15.60 -20.75 -0.29
CA PHE A 349 -15.67 -19.32 0.04
C PHE A 349 -16.90 -19.02 0.91
N ASP A 350 -16.71 -18.22 1.95
CA ASP A 350 -17.79 -17.75 2.81
C ASP A 350 -17.60 -16.26 3.16
N ILE A 351 -18.41 -15.42 2.55
CA ILE A 351 -18.42 -13.96 2.73
C ILE A 351 -18.62 -13.52 4.20
N LYS A 352 -19.17 -14.41 5.05
CA LYS A 352 -19.36 -14.12 6.48
C LYS A 352 -18.09 -14.31 7.31
N LYS A 353 -17.01 -14.79 6.70
CA LYS A 353 -15.76 -15.14 7.36
C LYS A 353 -14.59 -14.22 6.98
N CYS A 354 -14.80 -13.26 6.07
CA CYS A 354 -13.76 -12.35 5.60
C CYS A 354 -14.33 -11.01 5.13
N ASN A 355 -13.44 -10.05 4.92
CA ASN A 355 -13.78 -8.75 4.34
C ASN A 355 -13.20 -8.66 2.91
N THR A 356 -14.05 -8.89 1.91
CA THR A 356 -13.74 -8.83 0.48
C THR A 356 -14.74 -7.97 -0.26
N SER A 357 -14.55 -7.74 -1.56
CA SER A 357 -15.44 -6.92 -2.38
C SER A 357 -16.89 -7.42 -2.41
N GLU A 358 -17.11 -8.74 -2.29
CA GLU A 358 -18.42 -9.37 -2.23
C GLU A 358 -19.23 -8.91 -1.01
N GLY A 359 -18.52 -8.56 0.10
CA GLY A 359 -19.13 -7.99 1.31
C GLY A 359 -19.64 -6.57 1.15
N ASN A 360 -19.25 -5.90 0.07
CA ASN A 360 -19.66 -4.55 -0.32
C ASN A 360 -19.52 -3.48 0.80
N ARG A 361 -18.53 -3.67 1.68
CA ARG A 361 -18.24 -2.73 2.79
C ARG A 361 -17.49 -1.49 2.32
N GLY A 362 -16.65 -1.64 1.28
CA GLY A 362 -15.92 -0.54 0.67
C GLY A 362 -14.77 0.03 1.50
N ASP A 363 -14.43 -0.61 2.64
CA ASP A 363 -13.38 -0.17 3.56
C ASP A 363 -12.88 -1.36 4.39
N THR A 364 -11.74 -1.20 5.07
CA THR A 364 -11.24 -2.16 6.07
C THR A 364 -12.22 -2.32 7.24
N THR A 365 -12.10 -3.40 7.98
CA THR A 365 -12.82 -3.66 9.24
C THR A 365 -11.82 -3.74 10.40
N SER A 366 -12.31 -3.55 11.61
CA SER A 366 -11.59 -3.85 12.85
C SER A 366 -10.99 -5.25 12.78
N VAL A 367 -9.73 -5.42 13.20
CA VAL A 367 -9.06 -6.72 13.15
C VAL A 367 -9.82 -7.75 13.97
N GLY A 368 -9.90 -8.98 13.48
CA GLY A 368 -10.64 -10.06 14.15
C GLY A 368 -12.17 -9.95 14.08
N SER A 369 -12.72 -9.06 13.24
CA SER A 369 -14.19 -8.93 13.10
C SER A 369 -14.87 -10.23 12.68
N TYR A 370 -14.12 -11.15 12.12
CA TYR A 370 -14.61 -12.45 11.61
C TYR A 370 -14.15 -13.63 12.48
N SER A 371 -13.41 -13.37 13.56
CA SER A 371 -13.00 -14.42 14.50
C SER A 371 -14.18 -14.94 15.32
N PRO A 372 -14.17 -16.23 15.70
CA PRO A 372 -13.18 -17.25 15.35
C PRO A 372 -13.47 -17.97 14.02
N SER A 373 -14.61 -17.71 13.37
CA SER A 373 -15.07 -18.49 12.21
C SER A 373 -14.22 -18.26 10.94
N GLY A 374 -13.54 -17.12 10.84
CA GLY A 374 -12.63 -16.75 9.76
C GLY A 374 -11.16 -17.01 10.07
N ASP A 375 -10.83 -17.51 11.28
CA ASP A 375 -9.45 -17.76 11.69
C ASP A 375 -8.85 -18.98 10.95
N SER A 376 -7.53 -18.94 10.81
CA SER A 376 -6.77 -20.06 10.26
C SER A 376 -6.67 -21.25 11.25
N PRO A 377 -6.22 -22.43 10.83
CA PRO A 377 -6.03 -23.58 11.71
C PRO A 377 -5.15 -23.29 12.94
N TYR A 378 -4.27 -22.31 12.83
CA TYR A 378 -3.41 -21.88 13.93
C TYR A 378 -4.00 -20.72 14.77
N GLY A 379 -5.18 -20.23 14.42
CA GLY A 379 -5.86 -19.13 15.12
C GLY A 379 -5.41 -17.73 14.71
N CYS A 380 -4.77 -17.60 13.54
CA CYS A 380 -4.49 -16.30 12.94
C CYS A 380 -5.76 -15.76 12.27
N ALA A 381 -6.18 -14.55 12.61
CA ALA A 381 -7.35 -13.87 12.05
C ALA A 381 -6.97 -13.01 10.84
N ASP A 382 -7.96 -12.68 10.02
CA ASP A 382 -7.83 -11.80 8.85
C ASP A 382 -6.76 -12.26 7.84
N MET A 383 -6.54 -13.59 7.72
CA MET A 383 -5.64 -14.16 6.70
C MET A 383 -6.30 -14.23 5.31
N ALA A 384 -7.55 -13.79 5.19
CA ALA A 384 -8.29 -13.68 3.94
C ALA A 384 -9.08 -12.37 3.93
N GLY A 385 -8.78 -11.47 2.98
CA GLY A 385 -9.39 -10.16 2.87
C GLY A 385 -8.83 -9.12 3.86
N ASN A 386 -9.55 -8.06 4.06
CA ASN A 386 -9.25 -6.88 4.85
C ASN A 386 -8.11 -6.05 4.26
N VAL A 387 -6.85 -6.47 4.36
CA VAL A 387 -5.70 -5.84 3.69
C VAL A 387 -4.79 -6.89 3.05
N TRP A 388 -4.23 -6.61 1.89
CA TRP A 388 -3.06 -7.30 1.38
C TRP A 388 -1.91 -7.12 2.37
N GLU A 389 -1.14 -8.15 2.60
CA GLU A 389 -0.07 -8.13 3.58
C GLU A 389 1.29 -8.28 2.94
N TRP A 390 2.19 -7.34 3.22
CA TRP A 390 3.58 -7.45 2.82
C TRP A 390 4.23 -8.69 3.42
N THR A 391 4.93 -9.43 2.57
CA THR A 391 5.87 -10.46 2.99
C THR A 391 7.32 -9.98 2.81
N HIS A 392 8.26 -10.73 3.39
CA HIS A 392 9.69 -10.47 3.23
C HIS A 392 10.17 -10.82 1.80
N SER A 393 9.55 -11.82 1.17
CA SER A 393 10.01 -12.48 -0.04
C SER A 393 9.85 -11.64 -1.31
N LEU A 394 10.85 -11.68 -2.21
CA LEU A 394 10.72 -11.26 -3.60
C LEU A 394 9.74 -12.17 -4.35
N LEU A 395 9.10 -11.62 -5.36
CA LEU A 395 8.28 -12.40 -6.30
C LEU A 395 9.20 -13.16 -7.24
N GLU A 396 9.44 -14.42 -6.92
CA GLU A 396 10.15 -15.37 -7.76
C GLU A 396 9.24 -16.52 -8.17
N ASP A 397 9.54 -17.17 -9.28
CA ASP A 397 8.79 -18.33 -9.76
C ASP A 397 8.86 -19.50 -8.77
N TYR A 398 7.81 -20.34 -8.79
CA TYR A 398 7.84 -21.61 -8.07
C TYR A 398 8.68 -22.65 -8.82
N PRO A 399 9.37 -23.56 -8.11
CA PRO A 399 9.23 -23.91 -6.69
C PRO A 399 9.85 -22.87 -5.75
N TYR A 400 9.19 -22.64 -4.60
CA TYR A 400 9.76 -21.84 -3.53
C TYR A 400 11.05 -22.46 -2.99
N LYS A 401 12.09 -21.63 -2.87
CA LYS A 401 13.39 -22.01 -2.26
C LYS A 401 13.87 -20.87 -1.38
N ALA A 402 13.95 -21.09 -0.08
CA ALA A 402 14.41 -20.07 0.87
C ALA A 402 15.86 -19.57 0.62
N THR A 403 16.63 -20.28 -0.20
CA THR A 403 18.06 -20.01 -0.46
C THR A 403 18.36 -19.52 -1.87
N ASP A 404 17.36 -19.13 -2.68
CA ASP A 404 17.55 -18.67 -4.05
C ASP A 404 17.69 -17.14 -4.20
N GLY A 405 17.80 -16.42 -3.09
CA GLY A 405 17.94 -14.98 -3.04
C GLY A 405 16.62 -14.22 -2.85
N ARG A 406 15.47 -14.90 -2.87
CA ARG A 406 14.17 -14.23 -2.66
C ARG A 406 14.00 -13.59 -1.30
N GLU A 407 14.78 -14.01 -0.32
CA GLU A 407 14.79 -13.47 1.04
C GLU A 407 15.90 -12.43 1.27
N ASP A 408 16.54 -11.94 0.21
CA ASP A 408 17.54 -10.87 0.32
C ASP A 408 16.84 -9.49 0.44
N GLU A 409 17.02 -8.82 1.57
CA GLU A 409 16.48 -7.48 1.84
C GLU A 409 17.04 -6.40 0.92
N GLN A 410 18.25 -6.59 0.40
CA GLN A 410 18.94 -5.62 -0.45
C GLN A 410 18.64 -5.82 -1.95
N ALA A 411 18.06 -6.96 -2.31
CA ALA A 411 17.73 -7.23 -3.69
C ALA A 411 16.58 -6.31 -4.17
N SER A 412 16.78 -5.75 -5.37
CA SER A 412 15.74 -4.99 -6.06
C SER A 412 14.70 -5.93 -6.64
N GLY A 413 13.44 -5.48 -6.70
CA GLY A 413 12.35 -6.26 -7.28
C GLY A 413 11.03 -6.01 -6.57
N TYR A 414 10.04 -6.75 -7.01
CA TYR A 414 8.70 -6.74 -6.40
C TYR A 414 8.66 -7.67 -5.20
N ARG A 415 8.01 -7.23 -4.12
CA ARG A 415 7.78 -8.06 -2.93
C ARG A 415 6.39 -8.67 -2.97
N VAL A 416 6.29 -9.91 -2.50
CA VAL A 416 5.04 -10.65 -2.53
C VAL A 416 4.05 -10.07 -1.52
N LEU A 417 2.80 -9.92 -1.96
CA LEU A 417 1.63 -9.59 -1.16
C LEU A 417 0.72 -10.81 -1.04
N ARG A 418 0.11 -11.00 0.13
CA ARG A 418 -0.73 -12.17 0.43
C ARG A 418 -2.07 -11.76 1.06
N GLY A 419 -3.08 -12.62 0.92
CA GLY A 419 -4.33 -12.58 1.67
C GLY A 419 -5.50 -11.87 1.00
N GLY A 420 -5.28 -11.04 -0.01
CA GLY A 420 -6.35 -10.20 -0.56
C GLY A 420 -6.69 -9.02 0.34
N SER A 421 -7.64 -8.19 -0.06
CA SER A 421 -8.07 -7.03 0.72
C SER A 421 -9.59 -6.81 0.59
N PHE A 422 -10.13 -5.85 1.33
CA PHE A 422 -11.57 -5.54 1.32
C PHE A 422 -12.14 -5.16 -0.06
N ASN A 423 -11.29 -4.78 -1.01
CA ASN A 423 -11.67 -4.48 -2.39
C ASN A 423 -11.23 -5.55 -3.40
N SER A 424 -10.68 -6.65 -2.93
CA SER A 424 -10.33 -7.82 -3.73
C SER A 424 -11.48 -8.83 -3.73
N ASN A 425 -11.58 -9.60 -4.81
CA ASN A 425 -12.60 -10.65 -4.93
C ASN A 425 -12.19 -11.94 -4.20
N GLU A 426 -13.12 -12.90 -4.13
CA GLU A 426 -12.95 -14.21 -3.49
C GLU A 426 -11.68 -14.95 -3.95
N TRP A 427 -11.33 -14.87 -5.23
CA TRP A 427 -10.16 -15.57 -5.77
C TRP A 427 -8.84 -15.01 -5.22
N ASN A 428 -8.79 -13.72 -4.96
CA ASN A 428 -7.62 -13.06 -4.38
C ASN A 428 -7.49 -13.32 -2.87
N ALA A 429 -8.60 -13.67 -2.19
CA ALA A 429 -8.62 -14.00 -0.77
C ALA A 429 -8.20 -15.45 -0.47
N ARG A 430 -7.93 -16.28 -1.51
CA ARG A 430 -7.40 -17.65 -1.35
C ARG A 430 -6.01 -17.61 -0.73
N CYS A 431 -5.74 -18.57 0.17
CA CYS A 431 -4.48 -18.63 0.88
C CYS A 431 -3.26 -18.78 -0.03
N ALA A 432 -3.39 -19.44 -1.19
CA ALA A 432 -2.29 -19.61 -2.16
C ALA A 432 -2.15 -18.43 -3.12
N CYS A 433 -3.13 -17.52 -3.18
CA CYS A 433 -3.08 -16.38 -4.09
C CYS A 433 -1.86 -15.52 -3.79
N ARG A 434 -1.14 -15.18 -4.86
CA ARG A 434 0.04 -14.32 -4.83
C ARG A 434 -0.25 -13.05 -5.62
N ASN A 435 0.03 -11.93 -5.01
CA ASN A 435 0.14 -10.64 -5.67
C ASN A 435 1.51 -10.04 -5.34
N ASP A 436 1.87 -8.95 -5.94
CA ASP A 436 3.15 -8.29 -5.74
C ASP A 436 3.03 -6.79 -5.82
N SER A 437 4.02 -6.12 -5.25
CA SER A 437 4.15 -4.68 -5.41
C SER A 437 5.59 -4.21 -5.24
N SER A 438 5.90 -3.06 -5.83
CA SER A 438 7.18 -2.38 -5.62
C SER A 438 7.34 -1.97 -4.15
N ILE A 439 8.57 -2.01 -3.64
CA ILE A 439 8.92 -1.66 -2.25
C ILE A 439 8.55 -0.23 -1.84
N VAL A 440 8.36 0.64 -2.81
CA VAL A 440 7.97 2.06 -2.60
C VAL A 440 6.48 2.30 -2.80
N ASN A 441 5.75 1.30 -3.26
CA ASN A 441 4.32 1.40 -3.48
C ASN A 441 3.54 1.25 -2.17
N PHE A 442 2.41 1.94 -2.08
CA PHE A 442 1.51 1.92 -0.93
C PHE A 442 0.08 2.13 -1.42
N SER A 443 -0.87 1.40 -0.85
CA SER A 443 -2.28 1.47 -1.24
C SER A 443 -3.17 1.34 0.00
N TYR A 444 -4.37 1.88 -0.11
CA TYR A 444 -5.40 1.80 0.95
C TYR A 444 -5.80 0.36 1.32
N GLY A 445 -5.45 -0.61 0.48
CA GLY A 445 -5.66 -2.04 0.72
C GLY A 445 -4.38 -2.79 1.07
N ILE A 446 -3.23 -2.14 1.31
CA ILE A 446 -1.96 -2.80 1.63
C ILE A 446 -1.53 -2.43 3.05
N GLY A 447 -1.39 -3.44 3.89
CA GLY A 447 -0.85 -3.39 5.24
C GLY A 447 0.19 -4.50 5.46
N PHE A 448 0.35 -4.97 6.70
CA PHE A 448 1.27 -6.06 7.02
C PHE A 448 0.98 -6.67 8.37
N ARG A 449 1.49 -7.89 8.59
CA ARG A 449 1.62 -8.51 9.92
C ARG A 449 3.06 -8.86 10.23
N VAL A 450 3.34 -9.10 11.49
CA VAL A 450 4.68 -9.42 12.00
C VAL A 450 4.77 -10.90 12.33
N VAL A 451 5.95 -11.49 12.18
CA VAL A 451 6.27 -12.82 12.67
C VAL A 451 7.40 -12.75 13.69
N ALA A 452 7.29 -13.52 14.77
CA ALA A 452 8.39 -13.80 15.67
C ALA A 452 9.05 -15.12 15.21
N SER A 453 10.24 -15.05 14.63
CA SER A 453 10.88 -16.15 13.90
C SER A 453 12.40 -16.00 13.96
N PRO A 454 13.18 -17.08 13.70
CA PRO A 454 14.62 -16.95 13.52
C PRO A 454 14.99 -15.93 12.44
N ARG A 455 16.20 -15.38 12.53
CA ARG A 455 16.75 -14.56 11.45
C ARG A 455 16.84 -15.38 10.17
N LEU A 456 16.53 -14.75 9.05
CA LEU A 456 16.79 -15.30 7.73
C LEU A 456 18.32 -15.32 7.50
N SER A 457 18.83 -16.43 6.99
CA SER A 457 20.27 -16.66 6.78
C SER A 457 20.72 -16.17 5.41
#